data_671126382348a7b2ef38c59128c6ba58
#
_entry.id   671126382348a7b2ef38c59128c6ba58
#
_cell.length_a   1.000
_cell.length_b   1.000
_cell.length_c   1.000
_cell.angle_alpha   90.00
_cell.angle_beta   90.00
_cell.angle_gamma   90.00
#
_symmetry.space_group_name_H-M   'P 1'
#
loop_
_entity.id
_entity.type
_entity.pdbx_description
1 polymer ?
#
loop_
_entity_poly.entity_id
_entity_poly.type
_entity_poly.pdbx_seq_one_letter_code
_entity_poly.pdbx_strand_id
1 'polypeptide(L)'
;MGCIEHKKTPATDDTGQDYNPYDVMEPRLPGKTPVDRRNGKHVKANDIPPEGVYLPNNNILAPHMKSPEYVQLSNAAAITLGIMGGRMYRCECTRCLNLLLTYPEGCRANCAYCGLARHREAERDYADRNFIRVDWPAVPMRDIVDIVAKDPENSPFHRMCISMITHPRSEQDTFDVLEQWTNKIDPNAIPVSILSNPTTMTRDDVQRTKDLGADIFTVALDAATPELFDRTRGKGVQSPHKWKKYWDIMLEAKDIFGPQKFGAHIIVGMGETEYEVLNLVQQLVDLGGHSHMFCFFPEDGSLMDHLPATPRDQWRRVQLARYLIV
;
A
#
# COMPACT_ATOMS: atom_id res chain seq x y z
N MET A 1 6.28 -16.55 -22.11
CA MET A 1 6.80 -15.66 -23.19
C MET A 1 7.49 -14.49 -22.53
N GLY A 2 8.80 -14.35 -22.76
CA GLY A 2 9.64 -13.43 -22.01
C GLY A 2 9.30 -11.97 -22.25
N CYS A 3 9.33 -11.19 -21.19
CA CYS A 3 9.33 -9.73 -21.28
C CYS A 3 10.60 -9.31 -22.03
N ILE A 4 10.42 -8.59 -23.12
CA ILE A 4 11.51 -8.02 -23.92
C ILE A 4 12.22 -6.98 -23.05
N GLU A 5 13.53 -7.13 -22.81
CA GLU A 5 14.36 -6.09 -22.25
C GLU A 5 14.38 -4.88 -23.18
N HIS A 6 13.64 -3.85 -22.84
CA HIS A 6 13.72 -2.58 -23.54
C HIS A 6 14.93 -1.78 -23.05
N LYS A 7 15.87 -1.51 -23.96
CA LYS A 7 16.97 -0.55 -23.76
C LYS A 7 16.38 0.79 -23.32
N LYS A 8 16.89 1.29 -22.21
CA LYS A 8 16.51 2.57 -21.60
C LYS A 8 16.91 3.73 -22.51
N THR A 9 15.98 4.24 -23.28
CA THR A 9 16.03 5.61 -23.78
C THR A 9 15.35 6.50 -22.76
N PRO A 10 15.85 7.70 -22.42
CA PRO A 10 15.14 8.65 -21.59
C PRO A 10 13.79 8.97 -22.27
N ALA A 11 12.71 8.85 -21.51
CA ALA A 11 11.40 9.18 -22.03
C ALA A 11 11.21 10.69 -21.98
N THR A 12 11.14 11.32 -23.12
CA THR A 12 10.60 12.68 -23.27
C THR A 12 9.11 12.58 -23.58
N ASP A 13 8.32 13.58 -23.14
CA ASP A 13 6.94 13.73 -23.61
C ASP A 13 6.91 14.17 -25.08
N ASP A 14 5.70 14.27 -25.66
CA ASP A 14 5.50 14.69 -27.05
C ASP A 14 5.99 16.13 -27.33
N THR A 15 6.40 16.89 -26.31
CA THR A 15 6.98 18.25 -26.43
C THR A 15 8.49 18.27 -26.27
N GLY A 16 9.13 17.13 -26.00
CA GLY A 16 10.58 16.99 -25.80
C GLY A 16 11.06 17.36 -24.40
N GLN A 17 10.17 17.55 -23.43
CA GLN A 17 10.53 17.79 -22.03
C GLN A 17 10.75 16.49 -21.26
N ASP A 18 11.62 16.52 -20.26
CA ASP A 18 11.87 15.38 -19.35
C ASP A 18 10.55 14.95 -18.67
N TYR A 19 10.11 13.74 -18.98
CA TYR A 19 8.90 13.18 -18.38
C TYR A 19 9.11 12.89 -16.89
N ASN A 20 8.33 13.58 -16.05
CA ASN A 20 8.20 13.25 -14.64
C ASN A 20 6.89 12.46 -14.43
N PRO A 21 6.94 11.16 -14.10
CA PRO A 21 5.74 10.37 -13.86
C PRO A 21 4.87 10.89 -12.70
N TYR A 22 5.40 11.80 -11.88
CA TYR A 22 4.67 12.44 -10.79
C TYR A 22 3.98 13.75 -11.20
N ASP A 23 4.36 14.37 -12.32
CA ASP A 23 3.73 15.62 -12.81
C ASP A 23 2.32 15.38 -13.35
N VAL A 24 1.95 14.15 -13.64
CA VAL A 24 0.61 13.76 -14.15
C VAL A 24 -0.42 13.65 -13.03
N MET A 25 0.01 13.69 -11.77
CA MET A 25 -0.87 13.59 -10.60
C MET A 25 -1.02 14.94 -9.90
N GLU A 26 -1.72 15.89 -10.52
CA GLU A 26 -2.26 17.00 -9.75
C GLU A 26 -3.26 16.46 -8.72
N PRO A 27 -3.17 16.89 -7.44
CA PRO A 27 -4.17 16.52 -6.45
C PRO A 27 -5.55 16.96 -6.96
N ARG A 28 -6.51 16.07 -6.99
CA ARG A 28 -7.90 16.42 -7.32
C ARG A 28 -8.44 17.27 -6.18
N LEU A 29 -8.69 18.53 -6.46
CA LEU A 29 -9.42 19.39 -5.52
C LEU A 29 -10.86 18.84 -5.36
N PRO A 30 -11.40 18.78 -4.14
CA PRO A 30 -12.78 18.37 -3.90
C PRO A 30 -13.74 19.17 -4.80
N GLY A 31 -14.71 18.50 -5.42
CA GLY A 31 -15.77 19.14 -6.22
C GLY A 31 -15.49 19.30 -7.71
N LYS A 32 -14.36 18.85 -8.27
CA LYS A 32 -14.16 18.85 -9.72
C LYS A 32 -14.48 17.49 -10.34
N THR A 33 -15.44 17.48 -11.28
CA THR A 33 -15.78 16.31 -12.10
C THR A 33 -14.55 15.82 -12.88
N PRO A 34 -14.32 14.50 -12.99
CA PRO A 34 -13.25 13.96 -13.80
C PRO A 34 -13.39 14.43 -15.25
N VAL A 35 -12.30 14.95 -15.82
CA VAL A 35 -12.22 15.32 -17.25
C VAL A 35 -11.42 14.24 -17.95
N ASP A 36 -11.96 13.65 -19.01
CA ASP A 36 -11.17 12.83 -19.93
C ASP A 36 -10.20 13.76 -20.67
N ARG A 37 -8.93 13.73 -20.28
CA ARG A 37 -7.88 14.61 -20.80
C ARG A 37 -7.57 14.36 -22.29
N ARG A 38 -8.02 13.23 -22.88
CA ARG A 38 -7.77 12.93 -24.31
C ARG A 38 -8.65 13.72 -25.24
N ASN A 39 -9.81 14.18 -24.78
CA ASN A 39 -10.77 14.89 -25.61
C ASN A 39 -11.47 16.07 -24.92
N GLY A 40 -11.04 16.46 -23.71
CA GLY A 40 -11.58 17.61 -22.97
C GLY A 40 -13.05 17.51 -22.55
N LYS A 41 -13.67 16.33 -22.67
CA LYS A 41 -15.09 16.15 -22.37
C LYS A 41 -15.28 15.62 -20.95
N HIS A 42 -16.26 16.19 -20.24
CA HIS A 42 -16.74 15.64 -18.99
C HIS A 42 -17.39 14.27 -19.22
N VAL A 43 -17.03 13.28 -18.41
CA VAL A 43 -17.70 11.96 -18.41
C VAL A 43 -19.13 12.18 -17.92
N LYS A 44 -20.12 11.81 -18.73
CA LYS A 44 -21.53 11.93 -18.35
C LYS A 44 -21.94 10.78 -17.46
N ALA A 45 -22.87 11.02 -16.54
CA ALA A 45 -23.39 10.01 -15.63
C ALA A 45 -24.01 8.77 -16.34
N ASN A 46 -24.32 8.88 -17.63
CA ASN A 46 -24.90 7.80 -18.43
C ASN A 46 -23.88 6.86 -19.08
N ASP A 47 -22.57 7.13 -18.94
CA ASP A 47 -21.50 6.24 -19.41
C ASP A 47 -21.12 5.20 -18.32
N ILE A 48 -22.07 4.87 -17.46
CA ILE A 48 -21.92 3.94 -16.33
C ILE A 48 -21.96 2.51 -16.86
N PRO A 49 -20.95 1.67 -16.58
CA PRO A 49 -20.97 0.24 -16.93
C PRO A 49 -22.13 -0.51 -16.26
N PRO A 50 -22.56 -1.65 -16.82
CA PRO A 50 -23.65 -2.44 -16.28
C PRO A 50 -23.38 -2.98 -14.87
N GLU A 51 -24.46 -3.35 -14.16
CA GLU A 51 -24.44 -3.86 -12.79
C GLU A 51 -23.31 -4.88 -12.54
N GLY A 52 -22.52 -4.63 -11.49
CA GLY A 52 -21.38 -5.47 -11.08
C GLY A 52 -20.00 -4.83 -11.28
N VAL A 53 -19.89 -3.69 -11.96
CA VAL A 53 -18.64 -2.94 -12.07
C VAL A 53 -18.61 -1.87 -10.98
N TYR A 54 -17.66 -2.03 -10.05
CA TYR A 54 -17.44 -1.06 -8.97
C TYR A 54 -16.87 0.23 -9.55
N LEU A 55 -17.65 1.32 -9.51
CA LEU A 55 -17.18 2.63 -9.96
C LEU A 55 -16.56 3.40 -8.78
N PRO A 56 -15.43 4.10 -9.01
CA PRO A 56 -14.77 4.89 -7.96
C PRO A 56 -15.64 5.96 -7.32
N ASN A 57 -16.67 6.44 -8.02
CA ASN A 57 -17.48 7.59 -7.60
C ASN A 57 -18.62 7.27 -6.62
N ASN A 58 -18.88 6.00 -6.29
CA ASN A 58 -19.99 5.60 -5.41
C ASN A 58 -19.56 4.73 -4.22
N ASN A 59 -18.26 4.57 -3.96
CA ASN A 59 -17.76 3.72 -2.89
C ASN A 59 -17.64 4.47 -1.55
N ILE A 60 -18.74 4.98 -1.04
CA ILE A 60 -18.89 5.12 0.41
C ILE A 60 -18.89 3.68 0.94
N LEU A 61 -18.00 3.37 1.87
CA LEU A 61 -18.01 2.07 2.55
C LEU A 61 -19.36 1.88 3.23
N ALA A 62 -20.18 1.03 2.63
CA ALA A 62 -21.45 0.66 3.28
C ALA A 62 -21.14 -0.15 4.56
N PRO A 63 -22.01 -0.13 5.58
CA PRO A 63 -21.76 -0.81 6.86
C PRO A 63 -21.42 -2.30 6.76
N HIS A 64 -21.80 -2.98 5.67
CA HIS A 64 -21.49 -4.38 5.41
C HIS A 64 -20.14 -4.58 4.69
N MET A 65 -19.56 -3.53 4.10
CA MET A 65 -18.27 -3.61 3.37
C MET A 65 -17.10 -3.56 4.35
N LYS A 66 -16.86 -4.67 5.02
CA LYS A 66 -15.77 -4.82 6.00
C LYS A 66 -15.02 -6.12 5.82
N SER A 67 -13.76 -6.13 6.25
CA SER A 67 -12.95 -7.34 6.30
C SER A 67 -13.52 -8.33 7.32
N PRO A 68 -13.39 -9.65 7.04
CA PRO A 68 -12.62 -10.27 5.96
C PRO A 68 -13.40 -10.48 4.66
N GLU A 69 -14.71 -10.19 4.61
CA GLU A 69 -15.57 -10.41 3.43
C GLU A 69 -15.26 -9.42 2.30
N TYR A 70 -14.84 -8.20 2.66
CA TYR A 70 -14.43 -7.14 1.74
C TYR A 70 -13.03 -6.66 2.08
N VAL A 71 -12.30 -6.28 1.05
CA VAL A 71 -11.00 -5.59 1.16
C VAL A 71 -10.97 -4.41 0.21
N GLN A 72 -10.20 -3.39 0.54
CA GLN A 72 -9.88 -2.37 -0.45
C GLN A 72 -8.75 -2.86 -1.34
N LEU A 73 -8.87 -2.56 -2.64
CA LEU A 73 -7.95 -2.99 -3.68
C LEU A 73 -7.33 -1.77 -4.33
N SER A 74 -6.01 -1.78 -4.57
CA SER A 74 -5.41 -0.67 -5.31
C SER A 74 -6.04 -0.53 -6.69
N ASN A 75 -6.26 0.70 -7.17
CA ASN A 75 -6.83 0.96 -8.49
C ASN A 75 -6.10 0.19 -9.59
N ALA A 76 -4.78 0.13 -9.53
CA ALA A 76 -3.97 -0.60 -10.49
C ALA A 76 -4.31 -2.10 -10.52
N ALA A 77 -4.48 -2.71 -9.35
CA ALA A 77 -4.87 -4.11 -9.24
C ALA A 77 -6.32 -4.33 -9.70
N ALA A 78 -7.25 -3.42 -9.36
CA ALA A 78 -8.65 -3.50 -9.81
C ALA A 78 -8.77 -3.43 -11.35
N ILE A 79 -7.99 -2.56 -12.00
CA ILE A 79 -7.91 -2.46 -13.46
C ILE A 79 -7.30 -3.74 -14.06
N THR A 80 -6.23 -4.26 -13.46
CA THR A 80 -5.54 -5.48 -13.92
C THR A 80 -6.43 -6.71 -13.82
N LEU A 81 -7.28 -6.81 -12.78
CA LEU A 81 -8.28 -7.88 -12.61
C LEU A 81 -9.50 -7.73 -13.53
N GLY A 82 -9.65 -6.59 -14.21
CA GLY A 82 -10.85 -6.29 -14.98
C GLY A 82 -12.10 -5.97 -14.14
N ILE A 83 -11.94 -5.79 -12.82
CA ILE A 83 -13.01 -5.38 -11.89
C ILE A 83 -13.41 -3.93 -12.17
N MET A 84 -12.45 -3.11 -12.59
CA MET A 84 -12.64 -1.70 -12.90
C MET A 84 -12.15 -1.38 -14.30
N GLY A 85 -12.90 -0.55 -15.02
CA GLY A 85 -12.46 -0.04 -16.32
C GLY A 85 -11.27 0.92 -16.17
N GLY A 86 -10.29 0.81 -17.06
CA GLY A 86 -9.14 1.70 -17.07
C GLY A 86 -8.01 1.21 -17.98
N ARG A 87 -7.00 2.04 -18.14
CA ARG A 87 -5.74 1.66 -18.82
C ARG A 87 -4.56 2.13 -17.97
N MET A 88 -3.63 1.23 -17.78
CA MET A 88 -2.33 1.58 -17.21
C MET A 88 -1.50 2.35 -18.25
N TYR A 89 -0.76 3.37 -17.79
CA TYR A 89 0.12 4.11 -18.65
C TYR A 89 1.21 3.18 -19.23
N ARG A 90 1.47 3.27 -20.54
CA ARG A 90 2.44 2.43 -21.26
C ARG A 90 2.18 0.92 -21.19
N CYS A 91 0.92 0.52 -21.05
CA CYS A 91 0.54 -0.90 -21.01
C CYS A 91 1.24 -1.71 -19.90
N GLU A 92 1.65 -1.07 -18.83
CA GLU A 92 2.15 -1.77 -17.65
C GLU A 92 1.01 -2.48 -16.92
N CYS A 93 1.30 -3.64 -16.37
CA CYS A 93 0.42 -4.37 -15.47
C CYS A 93 0.98 -4.30 -14.05
N THR A 94 0.10 -4.28 -13.06
CA THR A 94 0.52 -4.42 -11.67
C THR A 94 0.93 -5.86 -11.39
N ARG A 95 2.18 -6.05 -10.93
CA ARG A 95 2.68 -7.38 -10.53
C ARG A 95 2.37 -7.73 -9.07
N CYS A 96 1.98 -6.76 -8.27
CA CYS A 96 1.59 -6.96 -6.89
C CYS A 96 0.09 -6.67 -6.72
N LEU A 97 -0.63 -7.67 -6.23
CA LEU A 97 -2.03 -7.54 -5.82
C LEU A 97 -2.06 -6.94 -4.41
N ASN A 98 -2.22 -5.62 -4.33
CA ASN A 98 -2.22 -4.92 -3.05
C ASN A 98 -3.64 -4.84 -2.48
N LEU A 99 -3.84 -5.52 -1.37
CA LEU A 99 -5.06 -5.49 -0.57
C LEU A 99 -4.85 -4.66 0.70
N LEU A 100 -5.89 -3.96 1.12
CA LEU A 100 -5.94 -3.20 2.36
C LEU A 100 -7.16 -3.66 3.14
N LEU A 101 -6.99 -4.03 4.40
CA LEU A 101 -8.12 -4.30 5.28
C LEU A 101 -8.97 -3.04 5.42
N THR A 102 -10.29 -3.22 5.47
CA THR A 102 -11.22 -2.10 5.49
C THR A 102 -12.32 -2.29 6.52
N TYR A 103 -12.74 -1.18 7.13
CA TYR A 103 -13.80 -1.14 8.13
C TYR A 103 -14.56 0.19 7.99
N PRO A 104 -15.89 0.19 8.06
CA PRO A 104 -16.69 1.43 8.02
C PRO A 104 -16.33 2.43 9.12
N GLU A 105 -15.82 1.94 10.26
CA GLU A 105 -15.35 2.77 11.37
C GLU A 105 -13.99 3.43 11.10
N GLY A 106 -13.30 2.99 10.04
CA GLY A 106 -11.99 3.48 9.67
C GLY A 106 -10.84 2.99 10.55
N CYS A 107 -9.65 3.53 10.30
CA CYS A 107 -8.45 3.26 11.09
C CYS A 107 -8.51 3.97 12.46
N ARG A 108 -8.15 3.27 13.53
CA ARG A 108 -8.08 3.86 14.88
C ARG A 108 -6.77 4.59 15.19
N ALA A 109 -5.79 4.51 14.30
CA ALA A 109 -4.56 5.27 14.40
C ALA A 109 -4.72 6.69 13.86
N ASN A 110 -3.74 7.54 14.16
CA ASN A 110 -3.72 8.92 13.73
C ASN A 110 -2.33 9.29 13.19
N CYS A 111 -1.79 8.43 12.30
CA CYS A 111 -0.47 8.69 11.69
C CYS A 111 -0.52 9.98 10.90
N ALA A 112 0.41 10.91 11.17
CA ALA A 112 0.39 12.29 10.68
C ALA A 112 0.41 12.41 9.15
N TYR A 113 0.94 11.42 8.46
CA TYR A 113 1.13 11.38 7.01
C TYR A 113 0.08 10.54 6.26
N CYS A 114 -0.86 9.92 6.98
CA CYS A 114 -1.69 8.86 6.43
C CYS A 114 -3.07 9.36 6.00
N GLY A 115 -3.47 8.98 4.79
CA GLY A 115 -4.81 9.26 4.27
C GLY A 115 -5.95 8.57 5.01
N LEU A 116 -5.65 7.57 5.86
CA LEU A 116 -6.63 6.87 6.71
C LEU A 116 -6.57 7.32 8.18
N ALA A 117 -5.84 8.40 8.48
CA ALA A 117 -5.71 8.89 9.85
C ALA A 117 -7.08 9.23 10.45
N ARG A 118 -7.29 8.84 11.71
CA ARG A 118 -8.56 9.04 12.44
C ARG A 118 -9.06 10.49 12.46
N HIS A 119 -8.15 11.44 12.50
CA HIS A 119 -8.43 12.87 12.55
C HIS A 119 -8.11 13.59 11.23
N ARG A 120 -8.21 12.89 10.10
CA ARG A 120 -8.05 13.50 8.80
C ARG A 120 -9.18 14.51 8.55
N GLU A 121 -8.84 15.71 8.11
CA GLU A 121 -9.77 16.81 7.82
C GLU A 121 -10.30 16.77 6.37
N ALA A 122 -10.58 15.60 5.84
CA ALA A 122 -11.18 15.43 4.52
C ALA A 122 -12.66 15.06 4.63
N GLU A 123 -13.43 15.30 3.57
CA GLU A 123 -14.79 14.79 3.47
C GLU A 123 -14.77 13.27 3.65
N ARG A 124 -15.79 12.74 4.38
CA ARG A 124 -15.81 11.34 4.77
C ARG A 124 -15.71 10.38 3.59
N ASP A 125 -16.50 10.61 2.55
CA ASP A 125 -16.48 9.77 1.33
C ASP A 125 -15.16 9.84 0.56
N TYR A 126 -14.44 10.96 0.62
CA TYR A 126 -13.08 11.04 0.09
C TYR A 126 -12.10 10.26 0.95
N ALA A 127 -12.14 10.40 2.27
CA ALA A 127 -11.27 9.69 3.21
C ALA A 127 -11.51 8.17 3.18
N ASP A 128 -12.77 7.72 3.04
CA ASP A 128 -13.15 6.31 3.06
C ASP A 128 -12.63 5.53 1.83
N ARG A 129 -12.35 6.20 0.72
CA ARG A 129 -11.96 5.56 -0.54
C ARG A 129 -10.58 5.93 -1.06
N ASN A 130 -9.90 6.88 -0.40
CA ASN A 130 -8.63 7.42 -0.89
C ASN A 130 -7.49 7.08 0.08
N PHE A 131 -6.58 6.25 -0.40
CA PHE A 131 -5.38 5.89 0.31
C PHE A 131 -4.18 5.99 -0.63
N ILE A 132 -3.10 6.63 -0.19
CA ILE A 132 -1.90 6.85 -1.00
C ILE A 132 -2.26 7.49 -2.35
N ARG A 133 -2.94 8.65 -2.33
CA ARG A 133 -3.24 9.52 -3.49
C ARG A 133 -4.20 8.96 -4.55
N VAL A 134 -4.68 7.75 -4.40
CA VAL A 134 -5.57 7.11 -5.36
C VAL A 134 -6.77 6.49 -4.67
N ASP A 135 -7.84 6.32 -5.42
CA ASP A 135 -9.00 5.59 -4.94
C ASP A 135 -8.64 4.11 -4.73
N TRP A 136 -9.17 3.55 -3.67
CA TRP A 136 -9.06 2.14 -3.32
C TRP A 136 -10.47 1.54 -3.21
N PRO A 137 -11.04 1.01 -4.29
CA PRO A 137 -12.38 0.45 -4.26
C PRO A 137 -12.46 -0.73 -3.29
N ALA A 138 -13.58 -0.81 -2.55
CA ALA A 138 -13.91 -1.98 -1.75
C ALA A 138 -14.49 -3.08 -2.65
N VAL A 139 -13.92 -4.28 -2.56
CA VAL A 139 -14.26 -5.43 -3.41
C VAL A 139 -14.47 -6.66 -2.53
N PRO A 140 -15.47 -7.52 -2.81
CA PRO A 140 -15.60 -8.79 -2.10
C PRO A 140 -14.34 -9.65 -2.28
N MET A 141 -13.77 -10.13 -1.18
CA MET A 141 -12.54 -10.94 -1.23
C MET A 141 -12.71 -12.19 -2.09
N ARG A 142 -13.89 -12.83 -2.01
CA ARG A 142 -14.23 -14.00 -2.83
C ARG A 142 -14.12 -13.73 -4.33
N ASP A 143 -14.51 -12.53 -4.80
CA ASP A 143 -14.51 -12.21 -6.23
C ASP A 143 -13.06 -12.09 -6.74
N ILE A 144 -12.18 -11.51 -5.93
CA ILE A 144 -10.73 -11.43 -6.21
C ILE A 144 -10.15 -12.85 -6.32
N VAL A 145 -10.43 -13.69 -5.31
CA VAL A 145 -9.96 -15.07 -5.26
C VAL A 145 -10.48 -15.87 -6.45
N ASP A 146 -11.78 -15.77 -6.76
CA ASP A 146 -12.41 -16.52 -7.86
C ASP A 146 -11.88 -16.10 -9.24
N ILE A 147 -11.50 -14.84 -9.43
CA ILE A 147 -10.87 -14.37 -10.67
C ILE A 147 -9.48 -14.97 -10.81
N VAL A 148 -8.64 -14.85 -9.77
CA VAL A 148 -7.23 -15.28 -9.84
C VAL A 148 -7.10 -16.81 -9.86
N ALA A 149 -7.96 -17.53 -9.12
CA ALA A 149 -7.95 -18.99 -9.05
C ALA A 149 -8.31 -19.68 -10.37
N LYS A 150 -8.84 -18.96 -11.37
CA LYS A 150 -9.09 -19.53 -12.72
C LYS A 150 -7.81 -19.95 -13.42
N ASP A 151 -6.75 -19.18 -13.25
CA ASP A 151 -5.45 -19.46 -13.88
C ASP A 151 -4.33 -18.76 -13.08
N PRO A 152 -3.95 -19.29 -11.91
CA PRO A 152 -2.93 -18.66 -11.06
C PRO A 152 -1.56 -18.59 -11.73
N GLU A 153 -1.20 -19.64 -12.49
CA GLU A 153 0.11 -19.79 -13.13
C GLU A 153 0.35 -18.73 -14.23
N ASN A 154 -0.71 -18.30 -14.93
CA ASN A 154 -0.64 -17.25 -15.94
C ASN A 154 -1.16 -15.90 -15.44
N SER A 155 -1.39 -15.76 -14.15
CA SER A 155 -1.78 -14.50 -13.54
C SER A 155 -0.72 -13.41 -13.78
N PRO A 156 -1.13 -12.15 -14.03
CA PRO A 156 -0.17 -11.04 -14.07
C PRO A 156 0.46 -10.73 -12.71
N PHE A 157 -0.13 -11.26 -11.62
CA PHE A 157 0.36 -11.03 -10.28
C PHE A 157 1.44 -12.06 -9.88
N HIS A 158 2.56 -11.55 -9.43
CA HIS A 158 3.68 -12.36 -8.92
C HIS A 158 3.67 -12.43 -7.38
N ARG A 159 2.83 -11.64 -6.74
CA ARG A 159 2.68 -11.58 -5.28
C ARG A 159 1.36 -10.93 -4.90
N MET A 160 0.77 -11.40 -3.82
CA MET A 160 -0.28 -10.68 -3.10
C MET A 160 0.31 -10.03 -1.84
N CYS A 161 -0.13 -8.82 -1.52
CA CYS A 161 0.21 -8.13 -0.28
C CYS A 161 -1.06 -7.79 0.48
N ILE A 162 -1.15 -8.22 1.75
CA ILE A 162 -2.22 -7.84 2.68
C ILE A 162 -1.68 -6.74 3.59
N SER A 163 -2.28 -5.56 3.52
CA SER A 163 -1.93 -4.43 4.39
C SER A 163 -2.95 -4.27 5.50
N MET A 164 -2.46 -4.27 6.74
CA MET A 164 -3.28 -4.05 7.93
C MET A 164 -3.52 -2.55 8.15
N ILE A 165 -4.70 -2.22 8.67
CA ILE A 165 -4.94 -0.94 9.35
C ILE A 165 -5.11 -1.20 10.85
N THR A 166 -5.06 -0.15 11.67
CA THR A 166 -5.23 -0.29 13.12
C THR A 166 -6.70 -0.41 13.48
N HIS A 167 -7.11 -1.63 13.78
CA HIS A 167 -8.48 -1.96 14.16
C HIS A 167 -8.47 -3.22 15.08
N PRO A 168 -9.42 -3.38 16.04
CA PRO A 168 -9.44 -4.54 16.94
C PRO A 168 -9.57 -5.89 16.25
N ARG A 169 -10.10 -5.91 15.02
CA ARG A 169 -10.29 -7.12 14.23
C ARG A 169 -9.17 -7.38 13.24
N SER A 170 -8.26 -6.43 13.03
CA SER A 170 -7.32 -6.48 11.89
C SER A 170 -6.39 -7.69 11.92
N GLU A 171 -6.03 -8.21 13.09
CA GLU A 171 -5.22 -9.41 13.22
C GLU A 171 -5.99 -10.65 12.74
N GLN A 172 -7.18 -10.88 13.32
CA GLN A 172 -8.02 -12.00 12.91
C GLN A 172 -8.46 -11.91 11.46
N ASP A 173 -8.87 -10.73 11.00
CA ASP A 173 -9.30 -10.54 9.61
C ASP A 173 -8.15 -10.71 8.61
N THR A 174 -6.88 -10.44 9.02
CA THR A 174 -5.69 -10.78 8.22
C THR A 174 -5.57 -12.29 8.04
N PHE A 175 -5.75 -13.05 9.10
CA PHE A 175 -5.73 -14.52 9.04
C PHE A 175 -6.83 -15.05 8.13
N ASP A 176 -8.04 -14.53 8.28
CA ASP A 176 -9.21 -14.97 7.51
C ASP A 176 -9.08 -14.62 6.01
N VAL A 177 -8.52 -13.46 5.67
CA VAL A 177 -8.21 -13.07 4.28
C VAL A 177 -7.09 -13.95 3.70
N LEU A 178 -6.05 -14.23 4.48
CA LEU A 178 -4.96 -15.11 4.07
C LEU A 178 -5.47 -16.53 3.82
N GLU A 179 -6.30 -17.07 4.70
CA GLU A 179 -6.89 -18.41 4.56
C GLU A 179 -7.82 -18.49 3.35
N GLN A 180 -8.68 -17.49 3.09
CA GLN A 180 -9.49 -17.42 1.89
C GLN A 180 -8.65 -17.54 0.61
N TRP A 181 -7.46 -16.91 0.60
CA TRP A 181 -6.53 -16.96 -0.52
C TRP A 181 -5.86 -18.33 -0.64
N THR A 182 -5.20 -18.80 0.41
CA THR A 182 -4.37 -20.02 0.38
C THR A 182 -5.18 -21.31 0.23
N ASN A 183 -6.49 -21.29 0.56
CA ASN A 183 -7.39 -22.40 0.31
C ASN A 183 -7.69 -22.64 -1.19
N LYS A 184 -7.45 -21.66 -2.06
CA LYS A 184 -7.76 -21.75 -3.50
C LYS A 184 -6.56 -21.50 -4.41
N ILE A 185 -5.54 -20.82 -3.92
CA ILE A 185 -4.38 -20.40 -4.71
C ILE A 185 -3.13 -20.88 -3.99
N ASP A 186 -2.32 -21.69 -4.69
CA ASP A 186 -1.05 -22.19 -4.15
C ASP A 186 -0.11 -21.01 -3.86
N PRO A 187 0.38 -20.85 -2.62
CA PRO A 187 1.37 -19.84 -2.27
C PRO A 187 2.69 -19.96 -3.05
N ASN A 188 2.99 -21.11 -3.67
CA ASN A 188 4.14 -21.23 -4.57
C ASN A 188 3.89 -20.58 -5.93
N ALA A 189 2.66 -20.54 -6.41
CA ALA A 189 2.31 -19.83 -7.65
C ALA A 189 2.25 -18.33 -7.42
N ILE A 190 1.53 -17.87 -6.37
CA ILE A 190 1.43 -16.46 -6.02
C ILE A 190 1.67 -16.30 -4.51
N PRO A 191 2.93 -16.07 -4.09
CA PRO A 191 3.28 -15.91 -2.68
C PRO A 191 2.65 -14.67 -2.05
N VAL A 192 2.44 -14.73 -0.72
CA VAL A 192 1.75 -13.69 0.04
C VAL A 192 2.72 -12.96 0.97
N SER A 193 2.67 -11.64 0.96
CA SER A 193 3.34 -10.78 1.94
C SER A 193 2.32 -10.15 2.88
N ILE A 194 2.66 -10.07 4.16
CA ILE A 194 1.91 -9.32 5.14
C ILE A 194 2.63 -8.01 5.44
N LEU A 195 1.93 -6.88 5.34
CA LEU A 195 2.36 -5.59 5.87
C LEU A 195 1.58 -5.33 7.16
N SER A 196 2.25 -5.55 8.28
CA SER A 196 1.62 -5.51 9.59
C SER A 196 1.69 -4.13 10.26
N ASN A 197 0.64 -3.84 11.05
CA ASN A 197 0.62 -2.82 12.09
C ASN A 197 0.57 -3.53 13.46
N PRO A 198 1.69 -4.03 13.99
CA PRO A 198 1.71 -5.01 15.08
C PRO A 198 1.47 -4.38 16.46
N THR A 199 0.49 -3.50 16.60
CA THR A 199 0.20 -2.77 17.82
C THR A 199 -0.14 -3.70 18.98
N THR A 200 -0.90 -4.75 18.70
CA THR A 200 -1.36 -5.77 19.66
C THR A 200 -0.82 -7.16 19.36
N MET A 201 -0.30 -7.42 18.17
CA MET A 201 0.22 -8.72 17.74
C MET A 201 1.24 -9.33 18.71
N THR A 202 1.22 -10.64 18.82
CA THR A 202 2.16 -11.46 19.59
C THR A 202 3.05 -12.29 18.66
N ARG A 203 4.03 -13.01 19.22
CA ARG A 203 4.82 -14.00 18.49
C ARG A 203 3.94 -15.08 17.86
N ASP A 204 2.91 -15.52 18.60
CA ASP A 204 2.00 -16.58 18.11
C ASP A 204 1.20 -16.11 16.90
N ASP A 205 0.81 -14.82 16.83
CA ASP A 205 0.14 -14.24 15.67
C ASP A 205 1.07 -14.21 14.46
N VAL A 206 2.35 -13.89 14.64
CA VAL A 206 3.37 -13.94 13.59
C VAL A 206 3.57 -15.38 13.11
N GLN A 207 3.65 -16.36 14.01
CA GLN A 207 3.75 -17.77 13.66
C GLN A 207 2.51 -18.23 12.88
N ARG A 208 1.32 -17.90 13.36
CA ARG A 208 0.06 -18.22 12.67
C ARG A 208 0.01 -17.67 11.24
N THR A 209 0.53 -16.45 11.01
CA THR A 209 0.61 -15.90 9.65
C THR A 209 1.44 -16.80 8.73
N LYS A 210 2.58 -17.30 9.22
CA LYS A 210 3.43 -18.22 8.46
C LYS A 210 2.74 -19.56 8.22
N ASP A 211 2.10 -20.13 9.26
CA ASP A 211 1.42 -21.41 9.18
C ASP A 211 0.24 -21.40 8.18
N LEU A 212 -0.39 -20.25 8.00
CA LEU A 212 -1.43 -20.01 7.00
C LEU A 212 -0.87 -19.74 5.58
N GLY A 213 0.46 -19.78 5.39
CA GLY A 213 1.08 -19.72 4.07
C GLY A 213 1.63 -18.36 3.65
N ALA A 214 1.77 -17.40 4.56
CA ALA A 214 2.48 -16.17 4.25
C ALA A 214 3.97 -16.45 3.99
N ASP A 215 4.52 -15.83 2.93
CA ASP A 215 5.91 -15.98 2.51
C ASP A 215 6.83 -14.92 3.15
N ILE A 216 6.35 -13.70 3.30
CA ILE A 216 7.10 -12.57 3.85
C ILE A 216 6.24 -11.85 4.90
N PHE A 217 6.89 -11.45 5.99
CA PHE A 217 6.29 -10.61 7.02
C PHE A 217 7.04 -9.29 7.14
N THR A 218 6.36 -8.17 6.91
CA THR A 218 6.91 -6.83 7.04
C THR A 218 6.16 -6.01 8.07
N VAL A 219 6.87 -5.10 8.69
CA VAL A 219 6.33 -4.18 9.69
C VAL A 219 6.26 -2.78 9.09
N ALA A 220 5.11 -2.12 9.20
CA ALA A 220 4.95 -0.73 8.81
C ALA A 220 5.63 0.19 9.84
N LEU A 221 6.96 0.18 9.88
CA LEU A 221 7.75 1.02 10.77
C LEU A 221 7.65 2.49 10.37
N ASP A 222 7.71 2.74 9.07
CA ASP A 222 7.51 4.01 8.37
C ASP A 222 8.52 5.11 8.71
N ALA A 223 8.96 5.25 9.94
CA ALA A 223 9.92 6.27 10.38
C ALA A 223 11.34 5.70 10.50
N ALA A 224 12.35 6.54 10.34
CA ALA A 224 13.77 6.15 10.40
C ALA A 224 14.31 6.10 11.84
N THR A 225 13.69 6.80 12.78
CA THR A 225 14.14 6.88 14.18
C THR A 225 12.96 6.76 15.16
N PRO A 226 13.21 6.34 16.43
CA PRO A 226 12.18 6.31 17.48
C PRO A 226 11.50 7.66 17.69
N GLU A 227 12.26 8.76 17.63
CA GLU A 227 11.79 10.12 17.86
C GLU A 227 10.84 10.55 16.73
N LEU A 228 11.22 10.26 15.48
CA LEU A 228 10.37 10.53 14.33
C LEU A 228 9.11 9.67 14.35
N PHE A 229 9.24 8.39 14.70
CA PHE A 229 8.11 7.49 14.87
C PHE A 229 7.13 8.02 15.92
N ASP A 230 7.62 8.41 17.11
CA ASP A 230 6.75 8.92 18.17
C ASP A 230 6.03 10.19 17.74
N ARG A 231 6.72 11.10 17.05
CA ARG A 231 6.19 12.37 16.56
C ARG A 231 5.15 12.21 15.44
N THR A 232 5.31 11.23 14.53
CA THR A 232 4.49 11.13 13.33
C THR A 232 3.50 9.97 13.37
N ARG A 233 3.74 8.96 14.20
CA ARG A 233 2.97 7.72 14.24
C ARG A 233 2.62 7.25 15.65
N GLY A 234 3.36 7.69 16.65
CA GLY A 234 3.23 7.26 18.05
C GLY A 234 2.43 8.22 18.93
N LYS A 235 2.95 8.43 20.14
CA LYS A 235 2.32 9.25 21.17
C LYS A 235 2.14 10.71 20.75
N GLY A 236 3.10 11.25 19.98
CA GLY A 236 3.05 12.65 19.52
C GLY A 236 1.81 13.00 18.72
N VAL A 237 1.18 12.01 18.07
CA VAL A 237 -0.08 12.15 17.33
C VAL A 237 -1.24 11.37 17.96
N GLN A 238 -1.11 11.02 19.24
CA GLN A 238 -2.15 10.29 19.99
C GLN A 238 -2.52 8.93 19.36
N SER A 239 -1.56 8.27 18.73
CA SER A 239 -1.71 6.94 18.18
C SER A 239 -1.25 5.86 19.17
N PRO A 240 -1.76 4.62 19.06
CA PRO A 240 -1.42 3.54 20.00
C PRO A 240 -0.06 2.89 19.70
N HIS A 241 0.60 3.28 18.63
CA HIS A 241 1.81 2.63 18.15
C HIS A 241 3.02 2.94 19.03
N LYS A 242 3.92 1.96 19.19
CA LYS A 242 5.16 2.09 19.95
C LYS A 242 6.31 1.51 19.14
N TRP A 243 7.38 2.29 18.93
CA TRP A 243 8.59 1.87 18.23
C TRP A 243 9.10 0.52 18.68
N LYS A 244 9.31 0.36 20.00
CA LYS A 244 9.82 -0.89 20.57
C LYS A 244 8.95 -2.10 20.22
N LYS A 245 7.63 -1.96 20.28
CA LYS A 245 6.72 -3.05 19.93
C LYS A 245 6.85 -3.48 18.46
N TYR A 246 7.00 -2.50 17.56
CA TYR A 246 7.17 -2.75 16.13
C TYR A 246 8.51 -3.45 15.86
N TRP A 247 9.56 -2.99 16.55
CA TRP A 247 10.88 -3.60 16.46
C TRP A 247 10.89 -5.02 17.01
N ASP A 248 10.31 -5.25 18.19
CA ASP A 248 10.21 -6.57 18.80
C ASP A 248 9.51 -7.58 17.87
N ILE A 249 8.36 -7.21 17.30
CA ILE A 249 7.63 -8.10 16.37
C ILE A 249 8.42 -8.33 15.07
N MET A 250 9.17 -7.36 14.59
CA MET A 250 10.05 -7.55 13.44
C MET A 250 11.16 -8.58 13.75
N LEU A 251 11.72 -8.56 14.95
CA LEU A 251 12.71 -9.56 15.39
C LEU A 251 12.08 -10.95 15.56
N GLU A 252 10.85 -11.04 16.07
CA GLU A 252 10.10 -12.30 16.10
C GLU A 252 9.85 -12.83 14.66
N ALA A 253 9.51 -11.93 13.73
CA ALA A 253 9.35 -12.31 12.33
C ALA A 253 10.67 -12.80 11.70
N LYS A 254 11.82 -12.20 12.05
CA LYS A 254 13.14 -12.70 11.67
C LYS A 254 13.35 -14.17 12.07
N ASP A 255 13.03 -14.49 13.33
CA ASP A 255 13.26 -15.84 13.87
C ASP A 255 12.29 -16.86 13.24
N ILE A 256 11.07 -16.43 12.94
CA ILE A 256 10.01 -17.28 12.39
C ILE A 256 10.16 -17.48 10.88
N PHE A 257 10.29 -16.39 10.11
CA PHE A 257 10.32 -16.42 8.63
C PHE A 257 11.74 -16.70 8.08
N GLY A 258 12.77 -16.31 8.80
CA GLY A 258 14.16 -16.46 8.39
C GLY A 258 14.67 -15.33 7.49
N PRO A 259 15.94 -15.45 7.03
CA PRO A 259 16.59 -14.42 6.23
C PRO A 259 15.82 -14.08 4.96
N GLN A 260 15.82 -12.81 4.58
CA GLN A 260 15.14 -12.22 3.41
C GLN A 260 13.61 -12.36 3.40
N LYS A 261 13.01 -12.91 4.46
CA LYS A 261 11.55 -13.10 4.58
C LYS A 261 10.89 -12.21 5.62
N PHE A 262 11.63 -11.25 6.17
CA PHE A 262 11.14 -10.22 7.10
C PHE A 262 11.75 -8.87 6.77
N GLY A 263 11.13 -7.79 7.24
CA GLY A 263 11.66 -6.46 7.02
C GLY A 263 10.73 -5.34 7.47
N ALA A 264 11.01 -4.13 7.01
CA ALA A 264 10.22 -2.95 7.34
C ALA A 264 9.90 -2.09 6.11
N HIS A 265 8.74 -1.44 6.17
CA HIS A 265 8.44 -0.29 5.33
C HIS A 265 9.02 0.97 5.97
N ILE A 266 9.56 1.87 5.15
CA ILE A 266 10.17 3.14 5.55
C ILE A 266 9.68 4.22 4.60
N ILE A 267 9.18 5.33 5.13
CA ILE A 267 8.83 6.52 4.36
C ILE A 267 9.97 7.52 4.50
N VAL A 268 10.52 7.95 3.38
CA VAL A 268 11.63 8.91 3.30
C VAL A 268 11.09 10.31 3.06
N GLY A 269 11.56 11.30 3.81
CA GLY A 269 11.23 12.70 3.65
C GLY A 269 10.20 13.25 4.65
N MET A 270 10.02 12.56 5.80
CA MET A 270 9.14 13.01 6.88
C MET A 270 9.86 13.91 7.92
N GLY A 271 11.14 14.24 7.67
CA GLY A 271 11.95 15.10 8.55
C GLY A 271 13.18 14.41 9.15
N GLU A 272 13.48 13.20 8.73
CA GLU A 272 14.75 12.52 9.02
C GLU A 272 15.86 12.98 8.08
N THR A 273 17.09 12.71 8.46
CA THR A 273 18.27 12.85 7.62
C THR A 273 18.48 11.63 6.73
N GLU A 274 19.18 11.78 5.60
CA GLU A 274 19.57 10.65 4.74
C GLU A 274 20.42 9.61 5.53
N TYR A 275 21.26 10.08 6.47
CA TYR A 275 22.05 9.21 7.34
C TYR A 275 21.15 8.31 8.21
N GLU A 276 20.12 8.86 8.83
CA GLU A 276 19.20 8.09 9.69
C GLU A 276 18.46 7.01 8.90
N VAL A 277 17.97 7.32 7.68
CA VAL A 277 17.35 6.34 6.80
C VAL A 277 18.34 5.22 6.45
N LEU A 278 19.53 5.58 5.99
CA LEU A 278 20.52 4.62 5.53
C LEU A 278 21.07 3.77 6.68
N ASN A 279 21.21 4.35 7.86
CA ASN A 279 21.57 3.60 9.07
C ASN A 279 20.49 2.56 9.44
N LEU A 280 19.21 2.91 9.34
CA LEU A 280 18.12 1.93 9.53
C LEU A 280 18.15 0.83 8.45
N VAL A 281 18.38 1.20 7.19
CA VAL A 281 18.52 0.23 6.08
C VAL A 281 19.67 -0.72 6.36
N GLN A 282 20.84 -0.20 6.80
CA GLN A 282 22.01 -1.03 7.14
C GLN A 282 21.68 -1.99 8.28
N GLN A 283 21.04 -1.52 9.36
CA GLN A 283 20.65 -2.39 10.46
C GLN A 283 19.72 -3.53 10.02
N LEU A 284 18.77 -3.26 9.12
CA LEU A 284 17.86 -4.29 8.59
C LEU A 284 18.64 -5.32 7.76
N VAL A 285 19.58 -4.88 6.94
CA VAL A 285 20.45 -5.76 6.11
C VAL A 285 21.37 -6.60 7.00
N ASP A 286 21.99 -6.01 8.02
CA ASP A 286 22.85 -6.72 8.99
C ASP A 286 22.08 -7.80 9.76
N LEU A 287 20.79 -7.60 9.98
CA LEU A 287 19.89 -8.60 10.56
C LEU A 287 19.46 -9.69 9.55
N GLY A 288 19.80 -9.54 8.28
CA GLY A 288 19.35 -10.42 7.18
C GLY A 288 17.94 -10.09 6.68
N GLY A 289 17.39 -8.95 7.03
CA GLY A 289 16.08 -8.48 6.59
C GLY A 289 16.16 -7.60 5.33
N HIS A 290 15.02 -7.04 4.96
CA HIS A 290 14.93 -6.12 3.83
C HIS A 290 14.16 -4.84 4.18
N SER A 291 14.38 -3.79 3.39
CA SER A 291 13.66 -2.51 3.50
C SER A 291 12.83 -2.25 2.24
N HIS A 292 11.57 -1.90 2.43
CA HIS A 292 10.74 -1.30 1.39
C HIS A 292 10.66 0.20 1.63
N MET A 293 11.16 1.00 0.69
CA MET A 293 11.18 2.45 0.84
C MET A 293 10.15 3.11 -0.04
N PHE A 294 9.47 4.11 0.53
CA PHE A 294 8.52 4.98 -0.14
C PHE A 294 8.95 6.43 0.06
N CYS A 295 8.71 7.30 -0.90
CA CYS A 295 8.86 8.73 -0.69
C CYS A 295 7.62 9.29 0.02
N PHE A 296 7.85 10.20 0.97
CA PHE A 296 6.76 10.95 1.58
C PHE A 296 6.03 11.77 0.52
N PHE A 297 4.72 11.72 0.59
CA PHE A 297 3.84 12.58 -0.15
C PHE A 297 2.77 13.13 0.79
N PRO A 298 2.50 14.45 0.76
CA PRO A 298 1.47 15.03 1.59
C PRO A 298 0.09 14.55 1.15
N GLU A 299 -0.58 13.80 2.02
CA GLU A 299 -1.97 13.39 1.82
C GLU A 299 -2.90 14.51 2.27
N ASP A 300 -3.83 14.88 1.41
CA ASP A 300 -4.79 15.97 1.65
C ASP A 300 -5.58 15.75 2.95
N GLY A 301 -5.65 16.77 3.80
CA GLY A 301 -6.30 16.74 5.11
C GLY A 301 -5.54 15.94 6.19
N SER A 302 -4.35 15.40 5.90
CA SER A 302 -3.49 14.79 6.91
C SER A 302 -2.75 15.87 7.73
N LEU A 303 -2.23 15.52 8.91
CA LEU A 303 -1.49 16.48 9.75
C LEU A 303 -0.19 17.01 9.09
N MET A 304 0.29 16.34 8.04
CA MET A 304 1.50 16.71 7.31
C MET A 304 1.22 17.17 5.87
N ASP A 305 -0.01 17.48 5.51
CA ASP A 305 -0.41 17.90 4.16
C ASP A 305 0.23 19.23 3.72
N HIS A 306 0.62 20.06 4.67
CA HIS A 306 1.29 21.35 4.46
C HIS A 306 2.78 21.21 4.15
N LEU A 307 3.38 20.03 4.29
CA LEU A 307 4.80 19.79 4.02
C LEU A 307 5.03 19.49 2.54
N PRO A 308 6.19 19.84 1.99
CA PRO A 308 6.53 19.48 0.62
C PRO A 308 6.71 17.94 0.50
N ALA A 309 6.41 17.41 -0.67
CA ALA A 309 6.80 16.04 -1.01
C ALA A 309 8.33 15.88 -0.99
N THR A 310 8.81 14.66 -0.79
CA THR A 310 10.25 14.35 -0.78
C THR A 310 10.93 14.88 -2.04
N PRO A 311 11.99 15.72 -1.93
CA PRO A 311 12.75 16.20 -3.08
C PRO A 311 13.28 15.02 -3.91
N ARG A 312 13.16 15.14 -5.23
CA ARG A 312 13.53 14.07 -6.17
C ARG A 312 15.00 13.67 -6.08
N ASP A 313 15.87 14.61 -5.89
CA ASP A 313 17.31 14.39 -5.75
C ASP A 313 17.66 13.67 -4.44
N GLN A 314 17.04 14.04 -3.31
CA GLN A 314 17.13 13.32 -2.04
C GLN A 314 16.67 11.86 -2.22
N TRP A 315 15.50 11.65 -2.81
CA TRP A 315 14.98 10.32 -3.07
C TRP A 315 15.95 9.48 -3.90
N ARG A 316 16.54 10.05 -4.95
CA ARG A 316 17.50 9.34 -5.82
C ARG A 316 18.80 8.99 -5.09
N ARG A 317 19.33 9.88 -4.26
CA ARG A 317 20.52 9.59 -3.45
C ARG A 317 20.27 8.44 -2.47
N VAL A 318 19.13 8.46 -1.77
CA VAL A 318 18.75 7.39 -0.83
C VAL A 318 18.54 6.06 -1.57
N GLN A 319 17.88 6.05 -2.75
CA GLN A 319 17.72 4.84 -3.56
C GLN A 319 19.08 4.26 -3.99
N LEU A 320 20.02 5.10 -4.45
CA LEU A 320 21.34 4.67 -4.86
C LEU A 320 22.13 4.11 -3.68
N ALA A 321 22.15 4.81 -2.56
CA ALA A 321 22.85 4.36 -1.37
C ALA A 321 22.28 3.03 -0.83
N ARG A 322 20.93 2.88 -0.79
CA ARG A 322 20.31 1.59 -0.46
C ARG A 322 20.78 0.47 -1.40
N TYR A 323 20.83 0.72 -2.71
CA TYR A 323 21.29 -0.26 -3.68
C TYR A 323 22.73 -0.74 -3.42
N LEU A 324 23.58 0.15 -2.89
CA LEU A 324 24.96 -0.18 -2.54
C LEU A 324 25.09 -0.94 -1.20
N ILE A 325 24.08 -0.83 -0.32
CA ILE A 325 24.03 -1.53 0.97
C ILE A 325 23.48 -2.96 0.82
N VAL A 326 22.51 -3.17 -0.06
CA VAL A 326 21.82 -4.44 -0.30
C VAL A 326 22.55 -5.25 -1.38
#